data_a4bb51b75241443294580a44112c4927
#
_entry.id   a4bb51b75241443294580a44112c4927
#
_cell.length_a   1.000
_cell.length_b   1.000
_cell.length_c   1.000
_cell.angle_alpha   90.00
_cell.angle_beta   90.00
_cell.angle_gamma   90.00
#
_symmetry.space_group_name_H-M   'P 1'
#
loop_
_entity.id
_entity.type
_entity.pdbx_description
1 polymer ?
#
loop_
_entity_poly.entity_id
_entity_poly.type
_entity_poly.pdbx_seq_one_letter_code
_entity_poly.pdbx_strand_id
1 'polypeptide(L)'
;MTLANHSALENTIPPANHPYFGHPGCFLKFCNEVRQYTDLPICGVGGLNDPDFVEQQLFDGHIQCAAMSRQLLADPDWVNKLKNGQAKQIYRCVRCNKKCLGGLMAHQGTRCAYDALREKETQKA
;
A
#
# COMPACT_ATOMS: atom_id res chain seq x y z
N MET A 1 15.16 -4.87 20.56
CA MET A 1 13.77 -4.41 20.28
C MET A 1 12.80 -5.23 21.10
N THR A 2 12.04 -4.60 21.99
CA THR A 2 11.09 -5.31 22.87
C THR A 2 9.83 -5.70 22.09
N LEU A 3 9.12 -6.76 22.53
CA LEU A 3 7.86 -7.24 21.95
C LEU A 3 6.80 -6.12 21.80
N ALA A 4 6.83 -5.11 22.66
CA ALA A 4 5.97 -3.92 22.58
C ALA A 4 6.17 -3.11 21.28
N ASN A 5 7.37 -3.10 20.72
CA ASN A 5 7.67 -2.40 19.48
C ASN A 5 7.18 -3.16 18.24
N HIS A 6 7.01 -4.47 18.32
CA HIS A 6 6.51 -5.29 17.23
C HIS A 6 5.01 -5.03 16.98
N SER A 7 4.22 -4.94 18.05
CA SER A 7 2.79 -4.62 17.95
C SER A 7 2.53 -3.18 17.45
N ALA A 8 3.38 -2.23 17.82
CA ALA A 8 3.29 -0.86 17.32
C ALA A 8 3.57 -0.79 15.80
N LEU A 9 4.55 -1.54 15.30
CA LEU A 9 4.85 -1.66 13.87
C LEU A 9 3.71 -2.32 13.09
N GLU A 10 3.09 -3.35 13.63
CA GLU A 10 1.94 -4.00 12.99
C GLU A 10 0.72 -3.08 12.89
N ASN A 11 0.51 -2.18 13.84
CA ASN A 11 -0.54 -1.17 13.77
C ASN A 11 -0.26 -0.09 12.71
N THR A 12 0.99 0.26 12.46
CA THR A 12 1.38 1.28 11.46
C THR A 12 1.58 0.69 10.07
N ILE A 13 1.97 -0.58 9.98
CA ILE A 13 2.17 -1.31 8.72
C ILE A 13 1.33 -2.61 8.78
N PRO A 14 0.00 -2.51 8.83
CA PRO A 14 -0.84 -3.67 9.11
C PRO A 14 -0.77 -4.70 7.97
N PRO A 15 -0.59 -6.00 8.31
CA PRO A 15 -0.75 -7.08 7.35
C PRO A 15 -2.22 -7.26 6.97
N ALA A 16 -2.50 -8.05 5.91
CA ALA A 16 -3.86 -8.27 5.44
C ALA A 16 -4.76 -8.98 6.47
N ASN A 17 -4.19 -9.76 7.36
CA ASN A 17 -4.90 -10.48 8.42
C ASN A 17 -4.99 -9.70 9.74
N HIS A 18 -4.61 -8.42 9.76
CA HIS A 18 -4.75 -7.60 10.96
C HIS A 18 -6.24 -7.40 11.31
N PRO A 19 -6.67 -7.65 12.57
CA PRO A 19 -8.09 -7.68 12.94
C PRO A 19 -8.82 -6.35 12.71
N TYR A 20 -8.14 -5.21 12.87
CA TYR A 20 -8.75 -3.88 12.74
C TYR A 20 -8.31 -3.13 11.48
N PHE A 21 -7.12 -3.37 10.98
CA PHE A 21 -6.50 -2.62 9.88
C PHE A 21 -6.14 -3.50 8.68
N GLY A 22 -6.65 -4.72 8.62
CA GLY A 22 -6.43 -5.66 7.52
C GLY A 22 -7.18 -5.34 6.23
N HIS A 23 -8.14 -4.43 6.24
CA HIS A 23 -8.97 -4.08 5.09
C HIS A 23 -8.33 -2.96 4.22
N PRO A 24 -8.73 -2.82 2.94
CA PRO A 24 -8.37 -1.68 2.12
C PRO A 24 -8.83 -0.36 2.73
N GLY A 25 -8.03 0.70 2.57
CA GLY A 25 -8.37 2.02 3.10
C GLY A 25 -8.44 2.09 4.64
N CYS A 26 -7.73 1.21 5.34
CA CYS A 26 -7.84 1.04 6.79
C CYS A 26 -7.64 2.31 7.61
N PHE A 27 -6.95 3.32 7.07
CA PHE A 27 -6.73 4.60 7.75
C PHE A 27 -7.59 5.74 7.20
N LEU A 28 -8.42 5.52 6.18
CA LEU A 28 -9.23 6.59 5.58
C LEU A 28 -10.26 7.18 6.54
N LYS A 29 -10.70 6.42 7.55
CA LYS A 29 -11.56 6.96 8.61
C LYS A 29 -10.94 8.18 9.31
N PHE A 30 -9.62 8.20 9.49
CA PHE A 30 -8.92 9.35 10.08
C PHE A 30 -8.90 10.55 9.13
N CYS A 31 -8.88 10.32 7.81
CA CYS A 31 -9.03 11.40 6.83
C CYS A 31 -10.39 12.08 6.95
N ASN A 32 -11.46 11.31 7.15
CA ASN A 32 -12.82 11.83 7.36
C ASN A 32 -12.93 12.64 8.67
N GLU A 33 -12.26 12.19 9.72
CA GLU A 33 -12.20 12.93 10.98
C GLU A 33 -11.45 14.27 10.81
N VAL A 34 -10.29 14.25 10.17
CA VAL A 34 -9.47 15.45 9.92
C VAL A 34 -10.21 16.45 9.02
N ARG A 35 -11.01 15.97 8.05
CA ARG A 35 -11.80 16.84 7.16
C ARG A 35 -12.73 17.80 7.90
N GLN A 36 -13.17 17.46 9.09
CA GLN A 36 -14.03 18.32 9.91
C GLN A 36 -13.30 19.58 10.43
N TYR A 37 -11.98 19.60 10.39
CA TYR A 37 -11.14 20.67 10.96
C TYR A 37 -10.34 21.44 9.93
N THR A 38 -10.36 21.04 8.65
CA THR A 38 -9.55 21.67 7.61
C THR A 38 -10.13 21.48 6.22
N ASP A 39 -10.00 22.50 5.39
CA ASP A 39 -10.28 22.47 3.95
C ASP A 39 -9.04 22.16 3.10
N LEU A 40 -7.89 21.95 3.73
CA LEU A 40 -6.67 21.60 3.02
C LEU A 40 -6.79 20.24 2.33
N PRO A 41 -6.08 20.03 1.20
CA PRO A 41 -6.03 18.73 0.55
C PRO A 41 -5.50 17.64 1.50
N ILE A 42 -6.20 16.50 1.53
CA ILE A 42 -5.83 15.35 2.36
C ILE A 42 -5.23 14.26 1.48
N CYS A 43 -4.04 13.79 1.86
CA CYS A 43 -3.41 12.63 1.26
C CYS A 43 -3.74 11.38 2.07
N GLY A 44 -4.57 10.50 1.51
CA GLY A 44 -4.96 9.25 2.15
C GLY A 44 -3.89 8.16 2.02
N VAL A 45 -3.77 7.33 3.05
CA VAL A 45 -2.85 6.20 3.10
C VAL A 45 -3.51 4.99 3.77
N GLY A 46 -2.98 3.80 3.55
CA GLY A 46 -3.40 2.59 4.26
C GLY A 46 -4.15 1.58 3.38
N GLY A 47 -3.43 0.59 2.86
CA GLY A 47 -4.01 -0.50 2.07
C GLY A 47 -4.61 -0.05 0.73
N LEU A 48 -4.14 1.06 0.16
CA LEU A 48 -4.57 1.60 -1.13
C LEU A 48 -3.82 0.87 -2.26
N ASN A 49 -4.24 -0.35 -2.58
CA ASN A 49 -3.60 -1.22 -3.57
C ASN A 49 -4.55 -1.67 -4.69
N ASP A 50 -5.84 -1.36 -4.56
CA ASP A 50 -6.85 -1.62 -5.58
C ASP A 50 -7.10 -0.33 -6.37
N PRO A 51 -6.89 -0.33 -7.71
CA PRO A 51 -7.10 0.86 -8.53
C PRO A 51 -8.51 1.42 -8.47
N ASP A 52 -9.51 0.55 -8.61
CA ASP A 52 -10.92 0.95 -8.65
C ASP A 52 -11.35 1.56 -7.30
N PHE A 53 -10.88 0.96 -6.20
CA PHE A 53 -11.12 1.49 -4.87
C PHE A 53 -10.47 2.86 -4.66
N VAL A 54 -9.21 3.04 -5.11
CA VAL A 54 -8.50 4.32 -5.01
C VAL A 54 -9.19 5.40 -5.83
N GLU A 55 -9.56 5.08 -7.07
CA GLU A 55 -10.26 6.00 -7.96
C GLU A 55 -11.60 6.45 -7.36
N GLN A 56 -12.36 5.53 -6.77
CA GLN A 56 -13.61 5.85 -6.08
C GLN A 56 -13.40 6.81 -4.91
N GLN A 57 -12.37 6.60 -4.08
CA GLN A 57 -12.08 7.48 -2.95
C GLN A 57 -11.69 8.90 -3.38
N LEU A 58 -10.96 9.01 -4.50
CA LEU A 58 -10.61 10.29 -5.12
C LEU A 58 -11.85 10.98 -5.73
N PHE A 59 -12.68 10.23 -6.44
CA PHE A 59 -13.89 10.73 -7.09
C PHE A 59 -14.91 11.24 -6.05
N ASP A 60 -15.11 10.50 -4.97
CA ASP A 60 -16.02 10.87 -3.87
C ASP A 60 -15.48 12.05 -3.03
N GLY A 61 -14.23 12.46 -3.26
CA GLY A 61 -13.61 13.58 -2.54
C GLY A 61 -13.20 13.25 -1.11
N HIS A 62 -13.19 11.97 -0.72
CA HIS A 62 -12.72 11.54 0.60
C HIS A 62 -11.25 11.89 0.82
N ILE A 63 -10.46 11.77 -0.22
CA ILE A 63 -9.05 12.18 -0.30
C ILE A 63 -8.79 12.91 -1.61
N GLN A 64 -7.78 13.76 -1.67
CA GLN A 64 -7.36 14.47 -2.88
C GLN A 64 -6.10 13.85 -3.52
N CYS A 65 -5.36 13.04 -2.78
CA CYS A 65 -4.30 12.19 -3.31
C CYS A 65 -4.16 10.90 -2.48
N ALA A 66 -3.59 9.88 -3.09
CA ALA A 66 -3.35 8.58 -2.46
C ALA A 66 -1.85 8.34 -2.30
N ALA A 67 -1.42 8.05 -1.07
CA ALA A 67 -0.06 7.64 -0.78
C ALA A 67 0.03 6.11 -0.73
N MET A 68 1.04 5.58 -1.41
CA MET A 68 1.30 4.14 -1.50
C MET A 68 2.76 3.85 -1.20
N SER A 69 3.04 2.89 -0.33
CA SER A 69 4.39 2.42 -0.03
C SER A 69 4.57 0.98 -0.55
N ARG A 70 4.00 -0.01 0.15
CA ARG A 70 4.15 -1.42 -0.21
C ARG A 70 3.60 -1.77 -1.59
N GLN A 71 2.58 -1.06 -2.07
CA GLN A 71 2.07 -1.25 -3.42
C GLN A 71 3.10 -0.86 -4.47
N LEU A 72 3.81 0.24 -4.31
CA LEU A 72 4.86 0.65 -5.23
C LEU A 72 6.13 -0.20 -5.13
N LEU A 73 6.34 -0.88 -4.00
CA LEU A 73 7.35 -1.95 -3.92
C LEU A 73 6.91 -3.20 -4.69
N ALA A 74 5.63 -3.55 -4.64
CA ALA A 74 5.09 -4.69 -5.39
C ALA A 74 5.09 -4.42 -6.89
N ASP A 75 4.70 -3.21 -7.29
CA ASP A 75 4.69 -2.78 -8.70
C ASP A 75 5.07 -1.30 -8.82
N PRO A 76 6.34 -0.98 -9.10
CA PRO A 76 6.78 0.40 -9.28
C PRO A 76 6.09 1.12 -10.44
N ASP A 77 5.61 0.36 -11.42
CA ASP A 77 4.99 0.88 -12.65
C ASP A 77 3.46 0.99 -12.55
N TRP A 78 2.91 0.90 -11.34
CA TRP A 78 1.47 0.87 -11.05
C TRP A 78 0.70 2.00 -11.75
N VAL A 79 1.17 3.24 -11.62
CA VAL A 79 0.50 4.42 -12.22
C VAL A 79 0.54 4.38 -13.74
N ASN A 80 1.69 4.01 -14.35
CA ASN A 80 1.82 3.92 -15.80
C ASN A 80 0.96 2.80 -16.38
N LYS A 81 0.89 1.66 -15.71
CA LYS A 81 0.00 0.56 -16.10
C LYS A 81 -1.47 0.99 -16.11
N LEU A 82 -1.90 1.78 -15.12
CA LEU A 82 -3.25 2.33 -15.11
C LEU A 82 -3.49 3.30 -16.27
N LYS A 83 -2.59 4.26 -16.48
CA LYS A 83 -2.69 5.21 -17.61
C LYS A 83 -2.78 4.52 -18.95
N ASN A 84 -2.13 3.38 -19.10
CA ASN A 84 -2.07 2.60 -20.35
C ASN A 84 -3.18 1.55 -20.45
N GLY A 85 -4.16 1.52 -19.54
CA GLY A 85 -5.24 0.52 -19.54
C GLY A 85 -4.80 -0.90 -19.19
N GLN A 86 -3.64 -1.04 -18.55
CA GLN A 86 -3.02 -2.32 -18.20
C GLN A 86 -3.26 -2.73 -16.74
N ALA A 87 -4.37 -2.33 -16.14
CA ALA A 87 -4.71 -2.59 -14.73
C ALA A 87 -4.60 -4.09 -14.34
N LYS A 88 -4.91 -4.99 -15.29
CA LYS A 88 -4.82 -6.45 -15.07
C LYS A 88 -3.38 -6.98 -14.94
N GLN A 89 -2.38 -6.19 -15.35
CA GLN A 89 -0.96 -6.54 -15.27
C GLN A 89 -0.29 -6.03 -13.99
N ILE A 90 -1.06 -5.39 -13.11
CA ILE A 90 -0.55 -4.85 -11.85
C ILE A 90 -0.31 -5.98 -10.85
N TYR A 91 0.90 -6.04 -10.29
CA TYR A 91 1.20 -6.85 -9.12
C TYR A 91 0.62 -6.19 -7.88
N ARG A 92 -0.54 -6.64 -7.42
CA ARG A 92 -1.17 -6.08 -6.21
C ARG A 92 -0.47 -6.55 -4.95
N CYS A 93 -0.10 -5.61 -4.09
CA CYS A 93 0.46 -5.92 -2.79
C CYS A 93 -0.55 -6.70 -1.93
N VAL A 94 -0.20 -7.93 -1.58
CA VAL A 94 -1.02 -8.79 -0.69
C VAL A 94 -0.80 -8.49 0.79
N ARG A 95 -0.04 -7.47 1.11
CA ARG A 95 0.25 -6.98 2.48
C ARG A 95 0.76 -8.10 3.43
N CYS A 96 1.56 -9.01 2.91
CA CYS A 96 2.13 -10.13 3.67
C CYS A 96 3.25 -9.73 4.64
N ASN A 97 3.84 -8.54 4.48
CA ASN A 97 4.97 -8.01 5.25
C ASN A 97 6.25 -8.88 5.26
N LYS A 98 6.30 -9.97 4.48
CA LYS A 98 7.37 -10.98 4.56
C LYS A 98 8.75 -10.42 4.20
N LYS A 99 8.91 -9.91 2.98
CA LYS A 99 10.21 -9.42 2.49
C LYS A 99 10.40 -7.91 2.67
N CYS A 100 9.35 -7.13 2.65
CA CYS A 100 9.47 -5.69 2.86
C CYS A 100 9.75 -5.36 4.33
N LEU A 101 8.82 -5.62 5.23
CA LEU A 101 9.02 -5.39 6.67
C LEU A 101 9.99 -6.40 7.27
N GLY A 102 9.85 -7.69 6.95
CA GLY A 102 10.73 -8.73 7.45
C GLY A 102 12.19 -8.55 7.01
N GLY A 103 12.41 -8.12 5.75
CA GLY A 103 13.74 -7.78 5.25
C GLY A 103 14.35 -6.57 5.98
N LEU A 104 13.54 -5.53 6.24
CA LEU A 104 13.97 -4.38 7.02
C LEU A 104 14.38 -4.78 8.45
N MET A 105 13.57 -5.59 9.11
CA MET A 105 13.83 -6.09 10.47
C MET A 105 15.09 -6.98 10.53
N ALA A 106 15.37 -7.74 9.48
CA ALA A 106 16.55 -8.59 9.35
C ALA A 106 17.79 -7.84 8.82
N HIS A 107 17.73 -6.52 8.63
CA HIS A 107 18.80 -5.71 8.03
C HIS A 107 19.22 -6.16 6.63
N GLN A 108 18.31 -6.78 5.87
CA GLN A 108 18.53 -7.29 4.50
C GLN A 108 17.98 -6.37 3.41
N GLY A 109 17.55 -5.17 3.80
CA GLY A 109 16.90 -4.23 2.91
C GLY A 109 15.41 -4.53 2.68
N THR A 110 14.75 -3.61 2.00
CA THR A 110 13.31 -3.68 1.74
C THR A 110 13.07 -4.15 0.31
N ARG A 111 12.43 -5.31 0.14
CA ARG A 111 12.09 -5.92 -1.16
C ARG A 111 10.65 -6.44 -1.16
N CYS A 112 10.11 -6.70 -2.35
CA CYS A 112 8.83 -7.38 -2.48
C CYS A 112 9.00 -8.87 -2.78
N ALA A 113 8.01 -9.68 -2.42
CA ALA A 113 7.98 -11.10 -2.81
C ALA A 113 7.82 -11.27 -4.34
N TYR A 114 7.30 -10.26 -5.04
CA TYR A 114 7.15 -10.26 -6.50
C TYR A 114 8.43 -9.94 -7.29
N ASP A 115 9.51 -9.49 -6.64
CA ASP A 115 10.75 -9.10 -7.35
C ASP A 115 11.27 -10.23 -8.23
N ALA A 116 11.31 -11.47 -7.74
CA ALA A 116 11.75 -12.62 -8.50
C ALA A 116 10.87 -12.93 -9.74
N LEU A 117 9.60 -12.58 -9.70
CA LEU A 117 8.69 -12.73 -10.85
C LEU A 117 8.96 -11.64 -11.89
N ARG A 118 9.09 -10.40 -11.46
CA ARG A 118 9.40 -9.26 -12.35
C ARG A 118 10.74 -9.43 -13.05
N GLU A 119 11.76 -9.88 -12.34
CA GLU A 119 13.09 -10.17 -12.92
C GLU A 119 13.01 -11.21 -14.04
N LYS A 120 12.22 -12.28 -13.84
CA LYS A 120 12.01 -13.30 -14.87
C LYS A 120 11.27 -12.78 -16.11
N GLU A 121 10.32 -11.86 -15.92
CA GLU A 121 9.59 -11.24 -17.05
C GLU A 121 10.49 -10.31 -17.86
N THR A 122 11.32 -9.51 -17.17
CA THR A 122 12.29 -8.63 -17.82
C THR A 122 13.33 -9.40 -18.63
N GLN A 123 13.73 -10.60 -18.17
CA GLN A 123 14.68 -11.47 -18.90
C GLN A 123 14.07 -12.16 -20.13
N LYS A 124 12.74 -12.23 -20.22
CA LYS A 124 12.02 -12.84 -21.36
C LYS A 124 11.64 -11.84 -22.46
N ALA A 125 11.71 -10.58 -22.15
CA ALA A 125 11.44 -9.48 -23.07
C ALA A 125 12.73 -9.07 -23.80
#